data_96068608e482e9dd338875adb18d1f48
#
_entry.id   96068608e482e9dd338875adb18d1f48
#
_cell.length_a   1.000
_cell.length_b   1.000
_cell.length_c   1.000
_cell.angle_alpha   90.00
_cell.angle_beta   90.00
_cell.angle_gamma   90.00
#
_symmetry.space_group_name_H-M   'P 1'
#
loop_
_entity.id
_entity.type
_entity.pdbx_description
1 polymer ?
#
loop_
_entity_poly.entity_id
_entity_poly.type
_entity_poly.pdbx_seq_one_letter_code
_entity_poly.pdbx_strand_id
1 'polypeptide(L)'
;KVKAWYGDASFKFDGTNGDVYTYIPDVYIKVYQENDYDYILISDIERSGFTHYKDFYYARYVMGLVDDKLHSYSGLIPVYSKTISQFRTLAQNLGSKFSLLDYRYFILQMLYLVEYADYNSQNKLGNGVMTGQQSTALIAETGVNRIIVNSTNLYVGRTIAIGTAWWNMSIASNRTITKVENYSDGNVSGKVIYFDGAAVNIAVGNVIWGIGQESGQCDSLGMKSGCIVNDGFHSMIYRGIENIFSNMWQFVDGLNIKDRVAYLCKDHSQYKSDIFVAPYKVIGYTNADTNGYAKNLGYDPDEPLARFPNEIGAGSGSGTSDYYYQNTGNRIALVGGGFYHGACCGLWYWFFNFGSS
;
A
#
# COMPACT_ATOMS: atom_id res chain seq x y z
N LYS A 1 -25.30 3.75 -0.50
CA LYS A 1 -26.05 3.89 0.77
C LYS A 1 -25.35 3.03 1.83
N VAL A 2 -25.04 3.60 3.00
CA VAL A 2 -24.52 2.85 4.15
C VAL A 2 -25.58 1.86 4.59
N LYS A 3 -25.19 0.59 4.78
CA LYS A 3 -26.09 -0.50 5.22
C LYS A 3 -25.96 -0.81 6.72
N ALA A 4 -24.74 -0.71 7.25
CA ALA A 4 -24.43 -0.90 8.66
C ALA A 4 -23.17 -0.12 9.03
N TRP A 5 -23.09 0.34 10.27
CA TRP A 5 -21.88 0.93 10.85
C TRP A 5 -21.13 -0.10 11.69
N TYR A 6 -19.84 0.10 11.86
CA TYR A 6 -19.04 -0.72 12.77
C TYR A 6 -19.61 -0.58 14.21
N GLY A 7 -19.90 -1.74 14.82
CA GLY A 7 -20.61 -1.82 16.12
C GLY A 7 -22.08 -2.22 16.00
N ASP A 8 -22.70 -2.07 14.83
CA ASP A 8 -24.04 -2.61 14.60
C ASP A 8 -24.01 -4.15 14.58
N ALA A 9 -25.01 -4.81 15.13
CA ALA A 9 -25.11 -6.28 15.15
C ALA A 9 -25.12 -6.91 13.75
N SER A 10 -25.57 -6.17 12.74
CA SER A 10 -25.61 -6.60 11.35
C SER A 10 -24.29 -6.37 10.60
N PHE A 11 -23.33 -5.62 11.16
CA PHE A 11 -22.07 -5.33 10.47
C PHE A 11 -21.24 -6.60 10.26
N LYS A 12 -20.69 -6.75 9.04
CA LYS A 12 -19.80 -7.85 8.65
C LYS A 12 -18.63 -7.31 7.83
N PHE A 13 -17.45 -7.88 8.02
CA PHE A 13 -16.27 -7.60 7.21
C PHE A 13 -16.21 -8.40 5.90
N ASP A 14 -16.93 -9.50 5.81
CA ASP A 14 -16.86 -10.56 4.78
C ASP A 14 -17.60 -10.26 3.46
N GLY A 15 -18.09 -9.05 3.28
CA GLY A 15 -18.82 -8.67 2.08
C GLY A 15 -20.33 -9.02 2.09
N THR A 16 -20.82 -9.76 3.09
CA THR A 16 -22.24 -10.12 3.21
C THR A 16 -23.17 -8.90 3.12
N ASN A 17 -22.74 -7.77 3.69
CA ASN A 17 -23.48 -6.52 3.67
C ASN A 17 -22.95 -5.51 2.62
N GLY A 18 -22.01 -5.92 1.78
CA GLY A 18 -21.34 -5.10 0.77
C GLY A 18 -19.93 -4.70 1.16
N ASP A 19 -19.34 -3.79 0.40
CA ASP A 19 -17.99 -3.33 0.61
C ASP A 19 -17.82 -2.56 1.91
N VAL A 20 -16.64 -2.68 2.51
CA VAL A 20 -16.29 -2.05 3.79
C VAL A 20 -15.40 -0.83 3.54
N TYR A 21 -15.82 0.30 4.08
CA TYR A 21 -15.11 1.58 3.98
C TYR A 21 -14.89 2.18 5.35
N THR A 22 -13.77 2.86 5.50
CA THR A 22 -13.53 3.76 6.62
C THR A 22 -14.06 5.15 6.27
N TYR A 23 -14.89 5.72 7.13
CA TYR A 23 -15.39 7.08 6.99
C TYR A 23 -14.43 8.05 7.67
N ILE A 24 -13.93 9.01 6.92
CA ILE A 24 -13.14 10.14 7.42
C ILE A 24 -14.05 11.37 7.40
N PRO A 25 -14.42 11.93 8.55
CA PRO A 25 -15.32 13.08 8.63
C PRO A 25 -14.67 14.35 8.07
N ASP A 26 -15.51 15.39 7.91
CA ASP A 26 -15.01 16.74 7.62
C ASP A 26 -13.89 17.11 8.59
N VAL A 27 -12.82 17.69 8.05
CA VAL A 27 -11.67 18.12 8.83
C VAL A 27 -11.15 19.46 8.33
N TYR A 28 -10.77 20.33 9.25
CA TYR A 28 -10.15 21.61 9.00
C TYR A 28 -8.67 21.50 9.35
N ILE A 29 -7.78 21.76 8.37
CA ILE A 29 -6.33 21.61 8.57
C ILE A 29 -5.65 22.93 8.24
N LYS A 30 -4.70 23.32 9.09
CA LYS A 30 -3.75 24.41 8.84
C LYS A 30 -2.34 23.87 8.98
N VAL A 31 -1.55 24.00 7.93
CA VAL A 31 -0.11 23.68 7.96
C VAL A 31 0.66 24.94 7.61
N TYR A 32 1.69 25.27 8.37
CA TYR A 32 2.57 26.38 8.08
C TYR A 32 3.98 26.12 8.65
N GLN A 33 4.96 26.83 8.15
CA GLN A 33 6.33 26.79 8.64
C GLN A 33 6.68 28.10 9.36
N GLU A 34 7.32 27.99 10.50
CA GLU A 34 7.84 29.13 11.24
C GLU A 34 9.11 28.71 12.01
N ASN A 35 10.21 29.49 11.90
CA ASN A 35 11.48 29.22 12.58
C ASN A 35 12.00 27.79 12.36
N ASP A 36 11.97 27.30 11.11
CA ASP A 36 12.39 25.96 10.69
C ASP A 36 11.54 24.80 11.28
N TYR A 37 10.40 25.10 11.86
CA TYR A 37 9.45 24.10 12.34
C TYR A 37 8.20 24.03 11.46
N ASP A 38 7.69 22.80 11.27
CA ASP A 38 6.38 22.54 10.68
C ASP A 38 5.32 22.53 11.76
N TYR A 39 4.29 23.36 11.59
CA TYR A 39 3.11 23.37 12.44
C TYR A 39 1.92 22.77 11.73
N ILE A 40 1.36 21.71 12.29
CA ILE A 40 0.19 21.02 11.75
C ILE A 40 -0.93 21.10 12.80
N LEU A 41 -1.98 21.82 12.47
CA LEU A 41 -3.14 22.06 13.33
C LEU A 41 -4.38 21.45 12.67
N ILE A 42 -5.14 20.70 13.45
CA ILE A 42 -6.38 20.05 13.00
C ILE A 42 -7.54 20.47 13.89
N SER A 43 -8.70 20.70 13.29
CA SER A 43 -9.95 21.01 13.98
C SER A 43 -11.11 20.25 13.33
N ASP A 44 -12.09 19.86 14.14
CA ASP A 44 -13.38 19.29 13.74
C ASP A 44 -14.44 20.35 13.43
N ILE A 45 -14.12 21.61 13.73
CA ILE A 45 -14.97 22.79 13.46
C ILE A 45 -14.18 23.83 12.67
N GLU A 46 -14.90 24.69 11.96
CA GLU A 46 -14.31 25.80 11.21
C GLU A 46 -13.48 26.73 12.13
N ARG A 47 -12.28 27.08 11.68
CA ARG A 47 -11.35 28.00 12.32
C ARG A 47 -10.73 28.94 11.29
N SER A 48 -10.48 30.19 11.70
CA SER A 48 -9.83 31.17 10.84
C SER A 48 -8.47 30.69 10.37
N GLY A 49 -8.22 30.75 9.06
CA GLY A 49 -6.96 30.34 8.44
C GLY A 49 -6.77 28.82 8.28
N PHE A 50 -7.79 28.02 8.56
CA PHE A 50 -7.80 26.58 8.26
C PHE A 50 -8.47 26.33 6.89
N THR A 51 -7.97 25.33 6.18
CA THR A 51 -8.58 24.81 4.96
C THR A 51 -9.55 23.69 5.31
N HIS A 52 -10.78 23.78 4.79
CA HIS A 52 -11.79 22.73 4.94
C HIS A 52 -11.55 21.60 3.94
N TYR A 53 -11.47 20.39 4.44
CA TYR A 53 -11.46 19.15 3.66
C TYR A 53 -12.75 18.38 3.95
N LYS A 54 -13.55 18.16 2.92
CA LYS A 54 -14.83 17.45 3.03
C LYS A 54 -14.61 15.99 3.40
N ASP A 55 -15.61 15.40 4.04
CA ASP A 55 -15.68 14.00 4.35
C ASP A 55 -15.49 13.10 3.13
N PHE A 56 -14.93 11.94 3.36
CA PHE A 56 -14.76 10.93 2.33
C PHE A 56 -14.75 9.52 2.92
N TYR A 57 -14.96 8.55 2.04
CA TYR A 57 -14.84 7.14 2.35
C TYR A 57 -13.55 6.60 1.75
N TYR A 58 -12.75 5.93 2.55
CA TYR A 58 -11.56 5.20 2.12
C TYR A 58 -11.87 3.70 2.19
N ALA A 59 -11.51 2.94 1.15
CA ALA A 59 -11.65 1.49 1.20
C ALA A 59 -10.87 0.92 2.39
N ARG A 60 -11.53 0.12 3.24
CA ARG A 60 -10.85 -0.50 4.38
C ARG A 60 -9.67 -1.36 3.94
N TYR A 61 -9.81 -2.04 2.81
CA TYR A 61 -8.81 -2.96 2.28
C TYR A 61 -8.29 -2.49 0.92
N VAL A 62 -7.06 -2.87 0.61
CA VAL A 62 -6.58 -2.80 -0.78
C VAL A 62 -7.48 -3.73 -1.59
N MET A 63 -8.24 -3.15 -2.53
CA MET A 63 -9.35 -3.84 -3.19
C MET A 63 -8.89 -5.05 -4.00
N GLY A 64 -9.70 -6.11 -3.95
CA GLY A 64 -9.64 -7.27 -4.83
C GLY A 64 -10.62 -7.15 -5.98
N LEU A 65 -10.52 -8.07 -6.95
CA LEU A 65 -11.38 -8.14 -8.13
C LEU A 65 -12.27 -9.39 -8.06
N VAL A 66 -13.58 -9.19 -8.10
CA VAL A 66 -14.58 -10.26 -8.19
C VAL A 66 -15.56 -9.90 -9.30
N ASP A 67 -15.79 -10.83 -10.24
CA ASP A 67 -16.66 -10.61 -11.39
C ASP A 67 -16.36 -9.29 -12.13
N ASP A 68 -15.07 -9.03 -12.37
CA ASP A 68 -14.55 -7.81 -13.02
C ASP A 68 -14.89 -6.49 -12.31
N LYS A 69 -15.27 -6.53 -11.02
CA LYS A 69 -15.53 -5.36 -10.19
C LYS A 69 -14.58 -5.32 -8.99
N LEU A 70 -14.17 -4.11 -8.63
CA LEU A 70 -13.41 -3.89 -7.41
C LEU A 70 -14.29 -4.03 -6.18
N HIS A 71 -13.78 -4.74 -5.18
CA HIS A 71 -14.45 -4.95 -3.90
C HIS A 71 -13.49 -4.73 -2.73
N SER A 72 -14.05 -4.21 -1.61
CA SER A 72 -13.36 -3.97 -0.35
C SER A 72 -14.04 -4.76 0.77
N TYR A 73 -13.71 -6.04 0.90
CA TYR A 73 -14.13 -6.90 2.01
C TYR A 73 -13.05 -7.94 2.32
N SER A 74 -13.16 -8.58 3.48
CA SER A 74 -12.21 -9.57 4.00
C SER A 74 -12.13 -10.82 3.12
N GLY A 75 -10.93 -11.38 2.95
CA GLY A 75 -10.68 -12.61 2.19
C GLY A 75 -10.38 -12.39 0.70
N LEU A 76 -10.16 -11.14 0.28
CA LEU A 76 -9.81 -10.85 -1.11
C LEU A 76 -8.30 -10.65 -1.28
N ILE A 77 -7.76 -11.25 -2.33
CA ILE A 77 -6.40 -10.96 -2.78
C ILE A 77 -6.42 -9.61 -3.50
N PRO A 78 -5.52 -8.65 -3.12
CA PRO A 78 -5.40 -7.37 -3.80
C PRO A 78 -5.20 -7.53 -5.30
N VAL A 79 -5.91 -6.74 -6.11
CA VAL A 79 -5.69 -6.72 -7.56
C VAL A 79 -4.35 -6.05 -7.88
N TYR A 80 -3.58 -6.61 -8.81
CA TYR A 80 -2.25 -6.14 -9.19
C TYR A 80 -2.00 -6.29 -10.69
N SER A 81 -0.80 -5.90 -11.15
CA SER A 81 -0.36 -6.02 -12.55
C SER A 81 -1.29 -5.32 -13.55
N LYS A 82 -1.76 -4.12 -13.19
CA LYS A 82 -2.52 -3.24 -14.07
C LYS A 82 -1.88 -1.86 -14.14
N THR A 83 -2.07 -1.16 -15.25
CA THR A 83 -1.66 0.23 -15.38
C THR A 83 -2.58 1.14 -14.56
N ILE A 84 -2.12 2.35 -14.24
CA ILE A 84 -2.94 3.36 -13.54
C ILE A 84 -4.24 3.64 -14.31
N SER A 85 -4.20 3.66 -15.65
CA SER A 85 -5.37 3.87 -16.50
C SER A 85 -6.39 2.73 -16.37
N GLN A 86 -5.92 1.47 -16.32
CA GLN A 86 -6.80 0.32 -16.10
C GLN A 86 -7.43 0.35 -14.70
N PHE A 87 -6.66 0.69 -13.66
CA PHE A 87 -7.19 0.85 -12.31
C PHE A 87 -8.21 1.98 -12.22
N ARG A 88 -7.95 3.12 -12.89
CA ARG A 88 -8.89 4.25 -12.97
C ARG A 88 -10.23 3.82 -13.58
N THR A 89 -10.19 3.06 -14.67
CA THR A 89 -11.39 2.50 -15.30
C THR A 89 -12.14 1.57 -14.34
N LEU A 90 -11.44 0.69 -13.62
CA LEU A 90 -12.08 -0.20 -12.63
C LEU A 90 -12.75 0.59 -11.50
N ALA A 91 -12.11 1.66 -10.99
CA ALA A 91 -12.73 2.51 -9.98
C ALA A 91 -13.97 3.25 -10.53
N GLN A 92 -13.90 3.81 -11.73
CA GLN A 92 -15.02 4.49 -12.39
C GLN A 92 -16.20 3.56 -12.68
N ASN A 93 -15.97 2.27 -12.91
CA ASN A 93 -17.02 1.27 -13.07
C ASN A 93 -17.86 1.06 -11.80
N LEU A 94 -17.37 1.45 -10.63
CA LEU A 94 -18.15 1.47 -9.38
C LEU A 94 -19.12 2.66 -9.31
N GLY A 95 -18.89 3.69 -10.12
CA GLY A 95 -19.72 4.91 -10.23
C GLY A 95 -18.89 6.19 -10.21
N SER A 96 -19.48 7.29 -10.63
CA SER A 96 -18.80 8.59 -10.81
C SER A 96 -18.21 9.21 -9.54
N LYS A 97 -18.53 8.70 -8.37
CA LYS A 97 -17.99 9.15 -7.07
C LYS A 97 -16.77 8.37 -6.59
N PHE A 98 -16.35 7.36 -7.35
CA PHE A 98 -15.21 6.53 -7.01
C PHE A 98 -13.98 6.97 -7.79
N SER A 99 -12.86 7.01 -7.10
CA SER A 99 -11.52 7.27 -7.66
C SER A 99 -10.51 6.30 -7.06
N LEU A 100 -9.34 6.25 -7.63
CA LEU A 100 -8.18 5.66 -6.95
C LEU A 100 -7.82 6.51 -5.73
N LEU A 101 -6.83 6.04 -4.96
CA LEU A 101 -6.16 6.86 -3.97
C LEU A 101 -5.69 8.16 -4.62
N ASP A 102 -5.88 9.29 -3.95
CA ASP A 102 -5.57 10.62 -4.46
C ASP A 102 -5.06 11.57 -3.34
N TYR A 103 -5.10 12.87 -3.56
CA TYR A 103 -4.63 13.87 -2.60
C TYR A 103 -5.21 13.72 -1.18
N ARG A 104 -6.32 13.01 -1.00
CA ARG A 104 -6.90 12.69 0.32
C ARG A 104 -5.99 11.82 1.16
N TYR A 105 -5.04 11.15 0.55
CA TYR A 105 -3.96 10.47 1.26
C TYR A 105 -3.11 11.42 2.11
N PHE A 106 -2.88 12.65 1.64
CA PHE A 106 -2.15 13.66 2.41
C PHE A 106 -2.89 14.04 3.69
N ILE A 107 -4.23 14.00 3.69
CA ILE A 107 -5.04 14.22 4.91
C ILE A 107 -4.74 13.13 5.94
N LEU A 108 -4.66 11.88 5.51
CA LEU A 108 -4.32 10.77 6.41
C LEU A 108 -2.90 10.88 6.97
N GLN A 109 -1.95 11.38 6.17
CA GLN A 109 -0.60 11.68 6.65
C GLN A 109 -0.59 12.78 7.72
N MET A 110 -1.36 13.87 7.54
CA MET A 110 -1.48 14.95 8.53
C MET A 110 -2.18 14.47 9.81
N LEU A 111 -3.25 13.68 9.69
CA LEU A 111 -3.91 13.06 10.83
C LEU A 111 -2.95 12.18 11.62
N TYR A 112 -2.13 11.39 10.93
CA TYR A 112 -1.12 10.54 11.55
C TYR A 112 -0.08 11.38 12.33
N LEU A 113 0.44 12.46 11.74
CA LEU A 113 1.45 13.31 12.39
C LEU A 113 0.90 13.99 13.65
N VAL A 114 -0.35 14.46 13.62
CA VAL A 114 -0.98 15.07 14.80
C VAL A 114 -1.25 14.02 15.90
N GLU A 115 -1.58 12.78 15.49
CA GLU A 115 -1.88 11.69 16.44
C GLU A 115 -0.62 11.15 17.12
N TYR A 116 0.50 11.04 16.40
CA TYR A 116 1.69 10.33 16.89
C TYR A 116 2.95 11.18 17.01
N ALA A 117 3.02 12.33 16.37
CA ALA A 117 4.21 13.20 16.31
C ALA A 117 5.50 12.46 15.91
N ASP A 118 5.37 11.51 14.97
CA ASP A 118 6.46 10.63 14.53
C ASP A 118 6.35 10.41 13.02
N TYR A 119 7.37 10.77 12.27
CA TYR A 119 7.39 10.51 10.82
C TYR A 119 7.63 9.03 10.49
N ASN A 120 8.20 8.24 11.39
CA ASN A 120 8.36 6.82 11.19
C ASN A 120 7.06 6.08 11.50
N SER A 121 6.27 5.85 10.48
CA SER A 121 4.97 5.18 10.61
C SER A 121 5.07 3.74 11.12
N GLN A 122 6.18 3.04 10.88
CA GLN A 122 6.41 1.69 11.38
C GLN A 122 6.52 1.65 12.92
N ASN A 123 7.06 2.71 13.56
CA ASN A 123 7.17 2.79 15.02
C ASN A 123 5.81 2.74 15.72
N LYS A 124 4.77 3.27 15.10
CA LYS A 124 3.44 3.41 15.71
C LYS A 124 2.42 2.39 15.19
N LEU A 125 2.51 2.05 13.92
CA LEU A 125 1.54 1.18 13.26
C LEU A 125 2.03 -0.26 13.09
N GLY A 126 3.34 -0.48 13.29
CA GLY A 126 4.01 -1.74 12.99
C GLY A 126 4.48 -1.81 11.53
N ASN A 127 5.24 -2.84 11.25
CA ASN A 127 5.96 -2.99 9.97
C ASN A 127 5.02 -3.25 8.77
N GLY A 128 3.90 -3.93 9.00
CA GLY A 128 3.06 -4.42 7.92
C GLY A 128 3.74 -5.56 7.14
N VAL A 129 3.20 -5.90 5.98
CA VAL A 129 3.76 -6.92 5.09
C VAL A 129 4.84 -6.26 4.22
N MET A 130 6.08 -6.29 4.68
CA MET A 130 7.19 -5.59 4.02
C MET A 130 8.43 -6.46 3.77
N THR A 131 8.51 -7.64 4.37
CA THR A 131 9.66 -8.53 4.25
C THR A 131 9.43 -9.57 3.16
N GLY A 132 10.27 -9.56 2.14
CA GLY A 132 10.24 -10.55 1.07
C GLY A 132 10.48 -11.97 1.62
N GLN A 133 9.63 -12.89 1.20
CA GLN A 133 9.68 -14.29 1.60
C GLN A 133 9.79 -15.14 0.34
N GLN A 134 10.93 -15.79 0.14
CA GLN A 134 11.13 -16.68 -1.01
C GLN A 134 11.91 -17.92 -0.58
N SER A 135 11.67 -19.01 -1.31
CA SER A 135 12.42 -20.25 -1.16
C SER A 135 12.53 -20.93 -2.52
N THR A 136 13.52 -21.82 -2.66
CA THR A 136 13.82 -22.51 -3.92
C THR A 136 13.58 -24.00 -3.78
N ALA A 137 12.95 -24.61 -4.80
CA ALA A 137 12.68 -26.03 -4.85
C ALA A 137 13.96 -26.87 -4.90
N LEU A 138 14.06 -27.85 -4.03
CA LEU A 138 15.15 -28.82 -3.97
C LEU A 138 14.87 -30.07 -4.80
N ILE A 139 13.61 -30.44 -4.96
CA ILE A 139 13.16 -31.69 -5.60
C ILE A 139 12.17 -31.36 -6.69
N ALA A 140 12.30 -32.04 -7.82
CA ALA A 140 11.32 -32.00 -8.90
C ALA A 140 10.16 -32.97 -8.60
N GLU A 141 8.92 -32.48 -8.75
CA GLU A 141 7.72 -33.28 -8.59
C GLU A 141 6.70 -32.93 -9.68
N THR A 142 5.90 -33.88 -10.10
CA THR A 142 4.88 -33.70 -11.16
C THR A 142 3.49 -33.88 -10.58
N GLY A 143 2.57 -32.98 -10.93
CA GLY A 143 1.15 -33.09 -10.53
C GLY A 143 0.93 -32.97 -9.02
N VAL A 144 1.60 -32.01 -8.37
CA VAL A 144 1.60 -31.86 -6.91
C VAL A 144 1.06 -30.51 -6.45
N ASN A 145 0.56 -30.46 -5.22
CA ASN A 145 0.16 -29.27 -4.49
C ASN A 145 1.14 -28.97 -3.35
N ARG A 146 2.43 -29.19 -3.58
CA ARG A 146 3.49 -28.93 -2.63
C ARG A 146 4.80 -28.57 -3.31
N ILE A 147 5.70 -27.99 -2.56
CA ILE A 147 7.08 -27.71 -2.96
C ILE A 147 8.02 -28.02 -1.77
N ILE A 148 9.14 -28.68 -2.07
CA ILE A 148 10.14 -29.02 -1.06
C ILE A 148 11.29 -28.04 -1.18
N VAL A 149 11.63 -27.36 -0.09
CA VAL A 149 12.61 -26.28 -0.02
C VAL A 149 13.61 -26.50 1.12
N ASN A 150 14.78 -25.88 1.07
CA ASN A 150 15.78 -26.00 2.12
C ASN A 150 15.27 -25.43 3.46
N SER A 151 14.79 -24.20 3.43
CA SER A 151 14.22 -23.48 4.57
C SER A 151 13.19 -22.48 4.11
N THR A 152 12.34 -22.01 5.01
CA THR A 152 11.34 -21.00 4.68
C THR A 152 10.89 -20.24 5.93
N ASN A 153 10.52 -18.95 5.76
CA ASN A 153 9.71 -18.14 6.67
C ASN A 153 8.27 -17.98 6.16
N LEU A 154 7.92 -18.65 5.06
CA LEU A 154 6.54 -18.76 4.62
C LEU A 154 5.74 -19.56 5.66
N TYR A 155 4.50 -19.13 5.90
CA TYR A 155 3.64 -19.68 6.95
C TYR A 155 2.24 -20.02 6.41
N VAL A 156 1.49 -20.81 7.18
CA VAL A 156 0.12 -21.19 6.82
C VAL A 156 -0.79 -19.95 6.74
N GLY A 157 -1.58 -19.85 5.67
CA GLY A 157 -2.41 -18.69 5.35
C GLY A 157 -1.71 -17.62 4.50
N ARG A 158 -0.40 -17.76 4.21
CA ARG A 158 0.32 -16.82 3.35
C ARG A 158 -0.06 -17.03 1.89
N THR A 159 -0.39 -15.94 1.19
CA THR A 159 -0.61 -15.93 -0.26
C THR A 159 0.72 -16.00 -1.00
N ILE A 160 0.81 -16.89 -1.98
CA ILE A 160 2.05 -17.18 -2.71
C ILE A 160 1.86 -17.22 -4.23
N ALA A 161 2.99 -17.10 -4.91
CA ALA A 161 3.14 -17.46 -6.32
C ALA A 161 4.35 -18.39 -6.50
N ILE A 162 4.34 -19.18 -7.57
CA ILE A 162 5.40 -20.12 -7.94
C ILE A 162 5.81 -19.86 -9.39
N GLY A 163 7.11 -19.87 -9.65
CA GLY A 163 7.64 -19.62 -10.98
C GLY A 163 9.04 -20.12 -11.21
N THR A 164 9.59 -19.80 -12.36
CA THR A 164 10.98 -20.16 -12.72
C THR A 164 11.99 -19.17 -12.15
N ALA A 165 11.54 -17.98 -11.77
CA ALA A 165 12.32 -16.93 -11.11
C ALA A 165 11.37 -15.97 -10.36
N TRP A 166 11.89 -15.17 -9.44
CA TRP A 166 11.08 -14.21 -8.67
C TRP A 166 10.37 -13.14 -9.53
N TRP A 167 10.87 -12.85 -10.73
CA TRP A 167 10.24 -11.96 -11.73
C TRP A 167 9.36 -12.71 -12.74
N ASN A 168 9.30 -14.03 -12.68
CA ASN A 168 8.53 -14.88 -13.58
C ASN A 168 7.76 -15.94 -12.78
N MET A 169 6.61 -15.57 -12.25
CA MET A 169 5.72 -16.41 -11.44
C MET A 169 4.66 -17.11 -12.30
N SER A 170 5.09 -17.79 -13.35
CA SER A 170 4.21 -18.34 -14.40
C SER A 170 3.67 -19.75 -14.10
N ILE A 171 4.12 -20.43 -13.05
CA ILE A 171 3.68 -21.80 -12.71
C ILE A 171 2.36 -21.79 -11.96
N ALA A 172 2.27 -20.96 -10.91
CA ALA A 172 1.05 -20.75 -10.15
C ALA A 172 1.07 -19.37 -9.49
N SER A 173 -0.11 -18.78 -9.28
CA SER A 173 -0.27 -17.54 -8.53
C SER A 173 -1.56 -17.57 -7.71
N ASN A 174 -1.66 -16.67 -6.73
CA ASN A 174 -2.82 -16.56 -5.83
C ASN A 174 -3.16 -17.90 -5.18
N ARG A 175 -2.14 -18.58 -4.64
CA ARG A 175 -2.29 -19.80 -3.86
C ARG A 175 -2.13 -19.47 -2.40
N THR A 176 -2.82 -20.19 -1.53
CA THR A 176 -2.70 -20.05 -0.08
C THR A 176 -1.96 -21.26 0.49
N ILE A 177 -0.97 -21.01 1.34
CA ILE A 177 -0.27 -22.09 2.06
C ILE A 177 -1.22 -22.73 3.06
N THR A 178 -1.43 -24.03 2.93
CA THR A 178 -2.32 -24.82 3.80
C THR A 178 -1.58 -25.54 4.91
N LYS A 179 -0.27 -25.86 4.72
CA LYS A 179 0.56 -26.57 5.69
C LYS A 179 2.04 -26.34 5.42
N VAL A 180 2.85 -26.35 6.48
CA VAL A 180 4.32 -26.35 6.43
C VAL A 180 4.83 -27.40 7.41
N GLU A 181 5.67 -28.32 6.94
CA GLU A 181 6.23 -29.41 7.76
C GLU A 181 7.73 -29.58 7.51
N ASN A 182 8.38 -30.33 8.41
CA ASN A 182 9.72 -30.81 8.16
C ASN A 182 9.69 -31.90 7.06
N TYR A 183 10.70 -31.91 6.22
CA TYR A 183 10.92 -32.93 5.19
C TYR A 183 12.27 -33.60 5.34
N SER A 184 12.30 -34.91 5.17
CA SER A 184 13.55 -35.69 5.01
C SER A 184 13.22 -37.00 4.31
N ASP A 185 13.98 -37.35 3.30
CA ASP A 185 13.94 -38.64 2.61
C ASP A 185 15.26 -39.46 2.76
N GLY A 186 16.15 -38.98 3.63
CA GLY A 186 17.49 -39.56 3.83
C GLY A 186 18.58 -38.94 2.96
N ASN A 187 18.22 -38.32 1.83
CA ASN A 187 19.16 -37.62 0.92
C ASN A 187 19.01 -36.10 1.01
N VAL A 188 17.77 -35.62 1.13
CA VAL A 188 17.40 -34.22 1.20
C VAL A 188 16.65 -33.97 2.50
N SER A 189 17.04 -32.92 3.21
CA SER A 189 16.33 -32.43 4.39
C SER A 189 15.96 -30.95 4.20
N GLY A 190 14.78 -30.57 4.69
CA GLY A 190 14.27 -29.19 4.55
C GLY A 190 12.85 -29.05 5.07
N LYS A 191 12.06 -28.28 4.33
CA LYS A 191 10.64 -28.05 4.58
C LYS A 191 9.82 -28.45 3.37
N VAL A 192 8.63 -28.99 3.60
CA VAL A 192 7.60 -29.12 2.57
C VAL A 192 6.50 -28.10 2.83
N ILE A 193 6.16 -27.35 1.80
CA ILE A 193 5.11 -26.32 1.81
C ILE A 193 3.98 -26.85 0.93
N TYR A 194 2.80 -27.05 1.53
CA TYR A 194 1.57 -27.42 0.83
C TYR A 194 0.75 -26.18 0.54
N PHE A 195 0.07 -26.16 -0.60
CA PHE A 195 -0.78 -25.05 -1.03
C PHE A 195 -2.04 -25.55 -1.72
N ASP A 196 -3.05 -24.70 -1.77
CA ASP A 196 -4.34 -24.95 -2.39
C ASP A 196 -4.33 -24.89 -3.92
N GLY A 197 -5.50 -25.12 -4.53
CA GLY A 197 -5.73 -24.96 -5.95
C GLY A 197 -5.31 -26.17 -6.80
N ALA A 198 -5.17 -25.98 -8.11
CA ALA A 198 -4.82 -27.07 -9.05
C ALA A 198 -3.37 -27.53 -8.87
N ALA A 199 -3.12 -28.82 -9.03
CA ALA A 199 -1.79 -29.41 -8.99
C ALA A 199 -0.90 -28.85 -10.10
N VAL A 200 0.39 -28.72 -9.83
CA VAL A 200 1.40 -28.16 -10.73
C VAL A 200 2.63 -29.06 -10.84
N ASN A 201 3.45 -28.79 -11.84
CA ASN A 201 4.77 -29.44 -11.98
C ASN A 201 5.83 -28.51 -11.40
N ILE A 202 6.64 -29.04 -10.50
CA ILE A 202 7.76 -28.34 -9.89
C ILE A 202 9.07 -28.93 -10.43
N ALA A 203 9.96 -28.07 -10.89
CA ALA A 203 11.35 -28.42 -11.22
C ALA A 203 12.30 -27.97 -10.12
N VAL A 204 13.44 -28.62 -9.98
CA VAL A 204 14.54 -28.14 -9.12
C VAL A 204 14.90 -26.72 -9.54
N GLY A 205 15.03 -25.82 -8.55
CA GLY A 205 15.32 -24.42 -8.80
C GLY A 205 14.09 -23.52 -9.02
N ASN A 206 12.88 -24.07 -9.14
CA ASN A 206 11.67 -23.23 -9.15
C ASN A 206 11.57 -22.46 -7.83
N VAL A 207 11.02 -21.25 -7.90
CA VAL A 207 10.90 -20.34 -6.75
C VAL A 207 9.46 -20.28 -6.29
N ILE A 208 9.25 -20.41 -4.97
CA ILE A 208 8.01 -20.04 -4.29
C ILE A 208 8.23 -18.70 -3.59
N TRP A 209 7.29 -17.77 -3.75
CA TRP A 209 7.39 -16.43 -3.20
C TRP A 209 6.08 -15.98 -2.57
N GLY A 210 6.16 -15.42 -1.34
CA GLY A 210 5.04 -14.72 -0.71
C GLY A 210 4.76 -13.42 -1.46
N ILE A 211 3.54 -13.31 -2.00
CA ILE A 211 3.06 -12.12 -2.70
C ILE A 211 2.16 -11.27 -1.79
N GLY A 212 1.46 -10.27 -2.31
CA GLY A 212 0.54 -9.45 -1.53
C GLY A 212 -0.43 -10.29 -0.69
N GLN A 213 -0.55 -9.96 0.59
CA GLN A 213 -1.42 -10.65 1.54
C GLN A 213 -2.89 -10.36 1.24
N GLU A 214 -3.74 -11.36 1.36
CA GLU A 214 -5.21 -11.16 1.28
C GLU A 214 -5.70 -10.24 2.39
N SER A 215 -6.81 -9.58 2.16
CA SER A 215 -7.45 -8.65 3.08
C SER A 215 -8.09 -9.34 4.29
N GLY A 216 -8.33 -8.58 5.38
CA GLY A 216 -9.02 -9.06 6.58
C GLY A 216 -8.09 -9.57 7.67
N GLN A 217 -6.78 -9.48 7.49
CA GLN A 217 -5.81 -9.96 8.48
C GLN A 217 -5.86 -9.16 9.79
N CYS A 218 -6.36 -7.93 9.76
CA CYS A 218 -6.50 -7.05 10.91
C CYS A 218 -7.96 -6.89 11.41
N ASP A 219 -8.90 -7.73 10.99
CA ASP A 219 -10.32 -7.57 11.35
C ASP A 219 -10.58 -7.66 12.86
N SER A 220 -9.82 -8.46 13.58
CA SER A 220 -9.89 -8.57 15.04
C SER A 220 -9.52 -7.27 15.78
N LEU A 221 -8.77 -6.37 15.15
CA LEU A 221 -8.45 -5.05 15.69
C LEU A 221 -9.60 -4.04 15.50
N GLY A 222 -10.57 -4.34 14.61
CA GLY A 222 -11.67 -3.43 14.29
C GLY A 222 -11.18 -2.10 13.73
N MET A 223 -11.39 -1.01 14.47
CA MET A 223 -10.96 0.35 14.10
C MET A 223 -9.66 0.79 14.79
N LYS A 224 -9.06 -0.05 15.62
CA LYS A 224 -7.81 0.27 16.34
C LYS A 224 -6.65 0.28 15.35
N SER A 225 -5.76 1.26 15.52
CA SER A 225 -4.50 1.32 14.76
C SER A 225 -3.43 0.40 15.34
N GLY A 226 -2.56 -0.16 14.49
CA GLY A 226 -1.47 -1.04 14.89
C GLY A 226 -1.39 -2.34 14.08
N CYS A 227 -0.81 -3.37 14.64
CA CYS A 227 -0.70 -4.71 14.06
C CYS A 227 -0.93 -5.78 15.13
N ILE A 228 -1.32 -6.99 14.71
CA ILE A 228 -1.46 -8.13 15.63
C ILE A 228 -0.07 -8.71 15.94
N VAL A 229 0.76 -8.84 14.90
CA VAL A 229 2.14 -9.34 15.00
C VAL A 229 3.04 -8.38 14.23
N ASN A 230 4.08 -7.85 14.88
CA ASN A 230 5.03 -6.89 14.27
C ASN A 230 6.32 -7.60 13.85
N ASP A 231 6.26 -8.38 12.79
CA ASP A 231 7.38 -9.18 12.28
C ASP A 231 7.76 -8.88 10.82
N GLY A 232 7.04 -7.96 10.18
CA GLY A 232 7.24 -7.63 8.76
C GLY A 232 6.58 -8.61 7.78
N PHE A 233 5.81 -9.58 8.27
CA PHE A 233 5.10 -10.58 7.48
C PHE A 233 3.58 -10.47 7.58
N HIS A 234 3.08 -9.79 8.60
CA HIS A 234 1.66 -9.64 8.88
C HIS A 234 1.18 -8.21 8.64
N SER A 235 -0.10 -8.08 8.28
CA SER A 235 -0.74 -6.80 7.98
C SER A 235 -0.79 -5.87 9.18
N MET A 236 -0.88 -4.58 8.89
CA MET A 236 -1.11 -3.50 9.85
C MET A 236 -2.37 -2.72 9.47
N ILE A 237 -2.88 -1.92 10.40
CA ILE A 237 -4.08 -1.12 10.21
C ILE A 237 -3.89 0.29 10.79
N TYR A 238 -4.41 1.30 10.11
CA TYR A 238 -4.48 2.67 10.57
C TYR A 238 -5.89 3.22 10.41
N ARG A 239 -6.52 3.63 11.52
CA ARG A 239 -7.89 4.18 11.53
C ARG A 239 -8.90 3.31 10.76
N GLY A 240 -8.79 2.00 10.87
CA GLY A 240 -9.65 1.07 10.14
C GLY A 240 -9.28 0.84 8.66
N ILE A 241 -8.15 1.35 8.19
CA ILE A 241 -7.62 1.11 6.85
C ILE A 241 -6.48 0.10 6.97
N GLU A 242 -6.69 -1.11 6.46
CA GLU A 242 -5.68 -2.18 6.48
C GLU A 242 -4.65 -1.96 5.37
N ASN A 243 -3.37 -2.13 5.71
CA ASN A 243 -2.24 -1.97 4.79
C ASN A 243 -2.24 -0.62 4.05
N ILE A 244 -2.40 0.49 4.81
CA ILE A 244 -2.28 1.85 4.26
C ILE A 244 -0.89 2.12 3.67
N PHE A 245 0.11 1.37 4.09
CA PHE A 245 1.42 1.24 3.48
C PHE A 245 1.86 -0.23 3.53
N SER A 246 3.00 -0.58 2.94
CA SER A 246 3.49 -1.96 2.78
C SER A 246 2.53 -2.82 1.92
N ASN A 247 2.63 -4.13 2.01
CA ASN A 247 1.83 -5.12 1.28
C ASN A 247 1.83 -4.91 -0.25
N MET A 248 1.17 -3.86 -0.76
CA MET A 248 1.08 -3.55 -2.19
C MET A 248 1.33 -2.06 -2.43
N TRP A 249 2.10 -1.75 -3.46
CA TRP A 249 2.20 -0.40 -4.00
C TRP A 249 0.85 0.17 -4.38
N GLN A 250 0.57 1.40 -4.00
CA GLN A 250 -0.68 2.07 -4.31
C GLN A 250 -0.41 3.27 -5.23
N PHE A 251 -1.11 3.34 -6.36
CA PHE A 251 -1.09 4.51 -7.23
C PHE A 251 -1.81 5.68 -6.57
N VAL A 252 -1.20 6.87 -6.65
CA VAL A 252 -1.85 8.13 -6.24
C VAL A 252 -2.27 8.87 -7.49
N ASP A 253 -3.56 8.85 -7.81
CA ASP A 253 -4.12 9.48 -9.00
C ASP A 253 -4.29 11.00 -8.80
N GLY A 254 -4.31 11.74 -9.89
CA GLY A 254 -4.33 13.20 -9.82
C GLY A 254 -2.97 13.82 -9.46
N LEU A 255 -1.92 13.02 -9.30
CA LEU A 255 -0.55 13.45 -9.02
C LEU A 255 0.38 13.00 -10.14
N ASN A 256 0.81 13.94 -10.97
CA ASN A 256 1.77 13.72 -12.06
C ASN A 256 3.12 14.37 -11.72
N ILE A 257 4.20 13.73 -12.11
CA ILE A 257 5.56 14.23 -11.89
C ILE A 257 6.23 14.46 -13.24
N LYS A 258 6.83 15.63 -13.42
CA LYS A 258 7.65 15.95 -14.59
C LYS A 258 9.00 16.48 -14.13
N ASP A 259 10.07 15.76 -14.47
CA ASP A 259 11.42 16.13 -14.12
C ASP A 259 11.54 16.56 -12.64
N ARG A 260 11.01 15.73 -11.73
CA ARG A 260 10.99 15.92 -10.27
C ARG A 260 10.05 17.02 -9.75
N VAL A 261 9.33 17.72 -10.62
CA VAL A 261 8.30 18.68 -10.21
C VAL A 261 6.95 17.99 -10.17
N ALA A 262 6.23 18.14 -9.06
CA ALA A 262 4.91 17.55 -8.87
C ALA A 262 3.80 18.51 -9.39
N TYR A 263 2.78 17.92 -9.99
CA TYR A 263 1.58 18.61 -10.48
C TYR A 263 0.35 17.91 -9.91
N LEU A 264 -0.48 18.65 -9.20
CA LEU A 264 -1.63 18.14 -8.46
C LEU A 264 -2.95 18.62 -9.04
N CYS A 265 -3.87 17.69 -9.28
CA CYS A 265 -5.27 17.95 -9.56
C CYS A 265 -6.14 17.37 -8.43
N LYS A 266 -7.08 18.14 -7.88
CA LYS A 266 -7.99 17.69 -6.81
C LYS A 266 -9.38 17.30 -7.32
N ASP A 267 -9.65 17.46 -8.60
CA ASP A 267 -10.91 17.06 -9.23
C ASP A 267 -10.75 15.69 -9.89
N HIS A 268 -11.29 14.66 -9.24
CA HIS A 268 -11.17 13.28 -9.73
C HIS A 268 -11.84 13.02 -11.09
N SER A 269 -12.76 13.89 -11.53
CA SER A 269 -13.36 13.81 -12.85
C SER A 269 -12.39 14.21 -13.98
N GLN A 270 -11.29 14.89 -13.61
CA GLN A 270 -10.25 15.39 -14.52
C GLN A 270 -8.95 14.59 -14.47
N TYR A 271 -8.88 13.49 -13.68
CA TYR A 271 -7.65 12.74 -13.52
C TYR A 271 -7.18 12.10 -14.83
N LYS A 272 -5.98 12.43 -15.21
CA LYS A 272 -5.26 11.88 -16.38
C LYS A 272 -3.75 11.82 -16.05
N SER A 273 -3.07 10.88 -16.66
CA SER A 273 -1.62 10.84 -16.63
C SER A 273 -1.05 11.82 -17.68
N ASP A 274 0.20 12.28 -17.51
CA ASP A 274 0.93 13.14 -18.46
C ASP A 274 0.31 14.52 -18.74
N ILE A 275 -0.49 15.05 -17.81
CA ILE A 275 -1.01 16.42 -17.88
C ILE A 275 -0.25 17.28 -16.86
N PHE A 276 0.33 18.39 -17.37
CA PHE A 276 1.19 19.32 -16.62
C PHE A 276 0.74 20.76 -16.78
N VAL A 277 -0.51 20.96 -17.13
CA VAL A 277 -1.20 22.24 -17.27
C VAL A 277 -2.56 22.14 -16.59
N ALA A 278 -3.28 23.24 -16.44
CA ALA A 278 -4.62 23.23 -15.84
C ALA A 278 -5.47 22.05 -16.36
N PRO A 279 -6.19 21.32 -15.49
CA PRO A 279 -6.48 21.63 -14.09
C PRO A 279 -5.40 21.20 -13.08
N TYR A 280 -4.26 20.65 -13.55
CA TYR A 280 -3.13 20.31 -12.70
C TYR A 280 -2.34 21.58 -12.35
N LYS A 281 -2.13 21.81 -11.06
CA LYS A 281 -1.33 22.92 -10.53
C LYS A 281 0.05 22.41 -10.13
N VAL A 282 1.07 23.19 -10.43
CA VAL A 282 2.44 22.92 -10.01
C VAL A 282 2.56 23.04 -8.49
N ILE A 283 3.30 22.13 -7.88
CA ILE A 283 3.75 22.26 -6.49
C ILE A 283 5.02 23.10 -6.48
N GLY A 284 5.08 24.10 -5.61
CA GLY A 284 6.08 25.19 -5.60
C GLY A 284 7.51 24.83 -5.24
N TYR A 285 7.89 23.53 -5.25
CA TYR A 285 9.26 23.08 -5.03
C TYR A 285 9.63 21.88 -5.89
N THR A 286 10.92 21.59 -5.98
CA THR A 286 11.45 20.44 -6.72
C THR A 286 11.82 19.33 -5.74
N ASN A 287 11.40 18.10 -6.06
CA ASN A 287 11.77 16.91 -5.29
C ASN A 287 13.26 16.59 -5.43
N ALA A 288 13.81 15.83 -4.49
CA ALA A 288 15.21 15.41 -4.49
C ALA A 288 15.62 14.74 -5.82
N ASP A 289 16.88 14.86 -6.20
CA ASP A 289 17.43 14.33 -7.45
C ASP A 289 18.12 12.98 -7.30
N THR A 290 18.19 12.47 -6.09
CA THR A 290 18.77 11.16 -5.77
C THR A 290 17.78 10.30 -4.99
N ASN A 291 17.98 8.99 -5.06
CA ASN A 291 17.19 8.02 -4.30
C ASN A 291 17.80 7.85 -2.91
N GLY A 292 16.99 7.59 -1.90
CA GLY A 292 17.47 7.37 -0.55
C GLY A 292 16.40 7.64 0.52
N TYR A 293 16.81 7.57 1.78
CA TYR A 293 15.93 7.94 2.89
C TYR A 293 15.77 9.45 2.96
N ALA A 294 14.55 9.90 3.08
CA ALA A 294 14.20 11.32 3.10
C ALA A 294 14.73 11.99 4.37
N LYS A 295 15.53 13.05 4.19
CA LYS A 295 16.04 13.90 5.26
C LYS A 295 15.11 15.07 5.53
N ASN A 296 14.53 15.64 4.46
CA ASN A 296 13.57 16.73 4.54
C ASN A 296 12.43 16.55 3.52
N LEU A 297 11.27 17.09 3.86
CA LEU A 297 10.09 17.17 2.99
C LEU A 297 9.88 18.61 2.55
N GLY A 298 9.61 18.79 1.26
CA GLY A 298 9.33 20.10 0.70
C GLY A 298 8.04 20.70 1.28
N TYR A 299 7.92 22.01 1.17
CA TYR A 299 6.76 22.77 1.60
C TYR A 299 6.35 23.78 0.53
N ASP A 300 5.05 23.82 0.26
CA ASP A 300 4.39 24.81 -0.59
C ASP A 300 3.21 25.40 0.21
N PRO A 301 3.19 26.72 0.47
CA PRO A 301 2.11 27.35 1.23
C PRO A 301 0.75 27.27 0.54
N ASP A 302 0.72 27.12 -0.80
CA ASP A 302 -0.52 26.98 -1.58
C ASP A 302 -1.06 25.54 -1.57
N GLU A 303 -0.17 24.53 -1.36
CA GLU A 303 -0.53 23.11 -1.25
C GLU A 303 0.21 22.45 -0.06
N PRO A 304 -0.05 22.90 1.17
CA PRO A 304 0.78 22.61 2.34
C PRO A 304 0.72 21.15 2.80
N LEU A 305 -0.25 20.37 2.35
CA LEU A 305 -0.36 18.94 2.65
C LEU A 305 0.48 18.07 1.71
N ALA A 306 0.86 18.59 0.52
CA ALA A 306 1.65 17.87 -0.47
C ALA A 306 3.14 17.91 -0.08
N ARG A 307 3.56 16.94 0.74
CA ARG A 307 4.90 16.87 1.31
C ARG A 307 5.67 15.70 0.69
N PHE A 308 6.58 16.02 -0.24
CA PHE A 308 7.45 15.03 -0.89
C PHE A 308 8.91 15.27 -0.49
N PRO A 309 9.77 14.24 -0.50
CA PRO A 309 11.19 14.39 -0.23
C PRO A 309 11.87 15.40 -1.18
N ASN A 310 12.45 16.44 -0.63
CA ASN A 310 13.25 17.42 -1.37
C ASN A 310 14.73 17.38 -0.99
N GLU A 311 15.08 16.68 0.08
CA GLU A 311 16.46 16.38 0.48
C GLU A 311 16.56 14.93 0.95
N ILE A 312 17.62 14.23 0.50
CA ILE A 312 17.95 12.84 0.83
C ILE A 312 19.24 12.81 1.65
N GLY A 313 19.47 11.75 2.40
CA GLY A 313 20.68 11.53 3.19
C GLY A 313 20.42 11.22 4.66
N ALA A 314 19.16 10.99 5.04
CA ALA A 314 18.86 10.38 6.34
C ALA A 314 19.27 8.91 6.34
N GLY A 315 19.40 8.32 7.53
CA GLY A 315 19.50 6.88 7.71
C GLY A 315 18.11 6.26 7.86
N SER A 316 18.00 4.97 7.63
CA SER A 316 16.83 4.19 8.04
C SER A 316 16.63 4.35 9.56
N GLY A 317 15.42 4.76 9.97
CA GLY A 317 15.11 5.05 11.38
C GLY A 317 15.36 6.49 11.81
N SER A 318 15.75 7.41 10.91
CA SER A 318 15.89 8.85 11.17
C SER A 318 15.16 9.69 10.10
N GLY A 319 14.86 10.94 10.40
CA GLY A 319 14.05 11.78 9.53
C GLY A 319 12.65 11.19 9.33
N THR A 320 12.18 11.09 8.09
CA THR A 320 10.91 10.41 7.79
C THR A 320 11.03 8.89 7.85
N SER A 321 12.24 8.36 7.87
CA SER A 321 12.58 6.93 7.84
C SER A 321 12.12 6.16 6.61
N ASP A 322 11.34 6.78 5.74
CA ASP A 322 10.80 6.15 4.55
C ASP A 322 11.70 6.45 3.35
N TYR A 323 11.74 5.53 2.40
CA TYR A 323 12.59 5.65 1.24
C TYR A 323 11.93 6.52 0.15
N TYR A 324 12.73 7.12 -0.67
CA TYR A 324 12.31 7.86 -1.85
C TYR A 324 13.01 7.32 -3.09
N TYR A 325 12.24 7.04 -4.12
CA TYR A 325 12.75 6.60 -5.40
C TYR A 325 12.19 7.46 -6.53
N GLN A 326 13.06 7.94 -7.42
CA GLN A 326 12.67 8.84 -8.49
C GLN A 326 13.41 8.53 -9.80
N ASN A 327 12.88 9.07 -10.89
CA ASN A 327 13.54 9.15 -12.18
C ASN A 327 13.11 10.45 -12.89
N THR A 328 13.86 10.86 -13.92
CA THR A 328 13.52 12.01 -14.75
C THR A 328 12.44 11.70 -15.77
N GLY A 329 11.89 12.72 -16.44
CA GLY A 329 10.79 12.63 -17.39
C GLY A 329 9.43 12.57 -16.73
N ASN A 330 8.43 12.18 -17.50
CA ASN A 330 7.04 12.10 -17.03
C ASN A 330 6.83 10.83 -16.21
N ARG A 331 6.37 10.97 -14.97
CA ARG A 331 6.19 9.88 -14.01
C ARG A 331 4.82 9.94 -13.35
N ILE A 332 4.34 8.80 -12.92
CA ILE A 332 3.19 8.65 -12.04
C ILE A 332 3.68 8.38 -10.61
N ALA A 333 2.83 8.67 -9.64
CA ALA A 333 3.15 8.52 -8.24
C ALA A 333 2.61 7.21 -7.67
N LEU A 334 3.49 6.49 -6.96
CA LEU A 334 3.10 5.39 -6.08
C LEU A 334 3.57 5.70 -4.66
N VAL A 335 2.88 5.10 -3.69
CA VAL A 335 3.16 5.32 -2.27
C VAL A 335 3.09 4.03 -1.46
N GLY A 336 3.73 4.04 -0.29
CA GLY A 336 3.57 3.04 0.76
C GLY A 336 4.58 1.89 0.73
N GLY A 337 5.10 1.53 -0.42
CA GLY A 337 5.95 0.35 -0.58
C GLY A 337 5.16 -0.94 -0.80
N GLY A 338 5.83 -2.04 -0.92
CA GLY A 338 5.23 -3.35 -1.14
C GLY A 338 5.88 -4.45 -0.30
N PHE A 339 5.35 -5.64 -0.37
CA PHE A 339 5.66 -6.81 0.47
C PHE A 339 7.13 -7.27 0.48
N TYR A 340 8.03 -6.61 -0.22
CA TYR A 340 9.46 -6.96 -0.29
C TYR A 340 10.41 -5.76 -0.13
N HIS A 341 9.90 -4.59 0.26
CA HIS A 341 10.71 -3.36 0.36
C HIS A 341 11.35 -3.14 1.75
N GLY A 342 11.04 -4.00 2.73
CA GLY A 342 11.63 -3.91 4.07
C GLY A 342 11.37 -2.56 4.74
N ALA A 343 12.36 -2.08 5.48
CA ALA A 343 12.27 -0.83 6.23
C ALA A 343 12.12 0.43 5.36
N CYS A 344 12.13 0.32 4.04
CA CYS A 344 11.80 1.43 3.14
C CYS A 344 10.32 1.80 3.18
N CYS A 345 9.42 0.84 3.53
CA CYS A 345 7.98 1.04 3.56
C CYS A 345 7.55 2.07 4.61
N GLY A 346 6.52 2.83 4.31
CA GLY A 346 5.88 3.74 5.23
C GLY A 346 4.96 4.73 4.54
N LEU A 347 4.31 5.61 5.32
CA LEU A 347 3.35 6.58 4.81
C LEU A 347 3.96 7.60 3.86
N TRP A 348 5.28 7.85 3.94
CA TRP A 348 6.03 8.79 3.11
C TRP A 348 6.97 8.11 2.12
N TYR A 349 6.85 6.79 1.87
CA TYR A 349 7.59 6.14 0.80
C TYR A 349 7.00 6.49 -0.55
N TRP A 350 7.56 7.51 -1.19
CA TRP A 350 7.18 7.96 -2.52
C TRP A 350 8.05 7.30 -3.59
N PHE A 351 7.40 6.82 -4.64
CA PHE A 351 8.07 6.18 -5.76
C PHE A 351 7.60 6.82 -7.08
N PHE A 352 8.50 7.58 -7.70
CA PHE A 352 8.28 8.36 -8.91
C PHE A 352 9.13 7.82 -10.07
N ASN A 353 9.10 6.52 -10.32
CA ASN A 353 9.93 5.87 -11.34
C ASN A 353 9.13 5.33 -12.52
N PHE A 354 7.87 4.95 -12.35
CA PHE A 354 7.07 4.44 -13.44
C PHE A 354 6.59 5.56 -14.37
N GLY A 355 6.63 5.27 -15.71
CA GLY A 355 5.95 6.07 -16.71
C GLY A 355 4.43 5.95 -16.57
N SER A 356 3.71 6.78 -17.32
CA SER A 356 2.24 6.86 -17.30
C SER A 356 1.52 5.73 -18.05
N SER A 357 2.26 4.95 -18.84
CA SER A 357 1.73 3.89 -19.70
C SER A 357 1.94 2.50 -19.12
#